data_3f07d009b4867cd05084fc56cb31a84c
#
_entry.id   3f07d009b4867cd05084fc56cb31a84c
#
_cell.length_a   1.000
_cell.length_b   1.000
_cell.length_c   1.000
_cell.angle_alpha   90.00
_cell.angle_beta   90.00
_cell.angle_gamma   90.00
#
_symmetry.space_group_name_H-M   'P 1'
#
loop_
_entity.id
_entity.type
_entity.pdbx_description
1 polymer ?
#
loop_
_entity_poly.entity_id
_entity_poly.type
_entity_poly.pdbx_seq_one_letter_code
_entity_poly.pdbx_strand_id
1 'polypeptide(L)'
;MKESKSLSIIAVEHMFKSVTDSTGTLDILRDIDFQLAVRETCAIVGASGSGKSTLLSIIAGLDTPSKGTVRLRGQDIFAVDEDARALLRAQSVGFVFQSFQLMANYSALENVMLPLELAGRKDARKAATEMLARVGLSSRLNAYPKTLSGGEQQRVALARAFVVQPAVLLADEPTGSLDHATGESIMKLMFELNAELGTTLVLVTHDPAIAARCERIITIEAGEVAKN
;
A
#
# COMPACT_ATOMS: atom_id res chain seq x y z
N MET A 1 -33.11 -10.52 -11.82
CA MET A 1 -32.15 -9.41 -11.86
C MET A 1 -30.78 -10.00 -11.61
N LYS A 2 -29.89 -10.03 -12.61
CA LYS A 2 -28.50 -10.45 -12.41
C LYS A 2 -27.81 -9.34 -11.64
N GLU A 3 -27.41 -9.59 -10.39
CA GLU A 3 -26.49 -8.73 -9.67
C GLU A 3 -25.25 -8.54 -10.55
N SER A 4 -24.99 -7.30 -10.93
CA SER A 4 -23.73 -6.89 -11.53
C SER A 4 -22.67 -7.18 -10.47
N LYS A 5 -21.93 -8.29 -10.61
CA LYS A 5 -20.72 -8.55 -9.83
C LYS A 5 -19.78 -7.37 -10.13
N SER A 6 -19.72 -6.39 -9.25
CA SER A 6 -18.69 -5.37 -9.26
C SER A 6 -17.35 -6.12 -9.37
N LEU A 7 -16.56 -5.82 -10.40
CA LEU A 7 -15.27 -6.46 -10.59
C LEU A 7 -14.41 -6.16 -9.36
N SER A 8 -14.15 -7.18 -8.54
CA SER A 8 -13.23 -7.06 -7.42
C SER A 8 -11.82 -6.85 -7.95
N ILE A 9 -11.14 -5.83 -7.43
CA ILE A 9 -9.74 -5.58 -7.77
C ILE A 9 -8.80 -6.38 -6.88
N ILE A 10 -9.21 -6.58 -5.63
CA ILE A 10 -8.56 -7.46 -4.64
C ILE A 10 -9.60 -8.48 -4.19
N ALA A 11 -9.23 -9.76 -4.19
CA ALA A 11 -9.98 -10.82 -3.52
C ALA A 11 -9.01 -11.65 -2.69
N VAL A 12 -9.30 -11.78 -1.42
CA VAL A 12 -8.60 -12.64 -0.46
C VAL A 12 -9.57 -13.74 -0.10
N GLU A 13 -9.21 -15.00 -0.35
CA GLU A 13 -10.09 -16.15 -0.23
C GLU A 13 -9.46 -17.19 0.70
N HIS A 14 -10.07 -17.42 1.87
CA HIS A 14 -9.66 -18.41 2.87
C HIS A 14 -8.16 -18.38 3.17
N MET A 15 -7.60 -17.19 3.37
CA MET A 15 -6.16 -17.01 3.52
C MET A 15 -5.71 -17.27 4.96
N PHE A 16 -4.65 -18.05 5.11
CA PHE A 16 -3.97 -18.34 6.37
C PHE A 16 -2.50 -17.96 6.27
N LYS A 17 -1.92 -17.52 7.37
CA LYS A 17 -0.48 -17.33 7.52
C LYS A 17 -0.01 -17.86 8.86
N SER A 18 0.89 -18.84 8.82
CA SER A 18 1.55 -19.41 10.00
C SER A 18 3.07 -19.33 9.80
N VAL A 19 3.80 -19.15 10.87
CA VAL A 19 5.27 -19.22 10.90
C VAL A 19 5.65 -20.28 11.92
N THR A 20 6.54 -21.20 11.54
CA THR A 20 7.05 -22.26 12.40
C THR A 20 8.53 -22.03 12.65
N ASP A 21 8.92 -22.03 13.91
CA ASP A 21 10.31 -21.98 14.35
C ASP A 21 10.61 -23.11 15.36
N SER A 22 11.79 -23.05 16.01
CA SER A 22 12.21 -24.04 17.04
C SER A 22 11.33 -24.03 18.30
N THR A 23 10.50 -22.99 18.50
CA THR A 23 9.64 -22.84 19.69
C THR A 23 8.19 -23.29 19.43
N GLY A 24 7.80 -23.49 18.16
CA GLY A 24 6.48 -23.93 17.77
C GLY A 24 5.93 -23.23 16.52
N THR A 25 4.62 -23.37 16.32
CA THR A 25 3.90 -22.72 15.21
C THR A 25 3.05 -21.57 15.76
N LEU A 26 3.24 -20.38 15.17
CA LEU A 26 2.43 -19.20 15.44
C LEU A 26 1.53 -18.92 14.25
N ASP A 27 0.22 -18.96 14.46
CA ASP A 27 -0.78 -18.56 13.48
C ASP A 27 -0.97 -17.03 13.53
N ILE A 28 -0.54 -16.34 12.46
CA ILE A 28 -0.61 -14.89 12.36
C ILE A 28 -1.96 -14.46 11.76
N LEU A 29 -2.42 -15.18 10.71
CA LEU A 29 -3.70 -14.92 10.05
C LEU A 29 -4.46 -16.23 9.89
N ARG A 30 -5.78 -16.19 10.12
CA ARG A 30 -6.67 -17.35 10.14
C ARG A 30 -7.92 -17.04 9.34
N ASP A 31 -8.14 -17.76 8.26
CA ASP A 31 -9.35 -17.71 7.43
C ASP A 31 -9.78 -16.30 7.04
N ILE A 32 -8.83 -15.51 6.55
CA ILE A 32 -9.11 -14.17 6.07
C ILE A 32 -9.85 -14.27 4.73
N ASP A 33 -11.04 -13.69 4.68
CA ASP A 33 -11.88 -13.66 3.48
C ASP A 33 -12.52 -12.27 3.30
N PHE A 34 -12.22 -11.59 2.20
CA PHE A 34 -12.87 -10.35 1.78
C PHE A 34 -12.54 -10.00 0.33
N GLN A 35 -13.35 -9.11 -0.23
CA GLN A 35 -13.14 -8.57 -1.58
C GLN A 35 -13.27 -7.06 -1.54
N LEU A 36 -12.48 -6.36 -2.35
CA LEU A 36 -12.57 -4.90 -2.55
C LEU A 36 -12.90 -4.60 -4.00
N ALA A 37 -13.80 -3.65 -4.21
CA ALA A 37 -14.16 -3.16 -5.53
C ALA A 37 -13.11 -2.19 -6.07
N VAL A 38 -13.14 -1.95 -7.39
CA VAL A 38 -12.31 -0.91 -8.04
C VAL A 38 -12.67 0.46 -7.46
N ARG A 39 -11.66 1.25 -7.08
CA ARG A 39 -11.75 2.59 -6.48
C ARG A 39 -12.33 2.63 -5.06
N GLU A 40 -12.59 1.50 -4.45
CA GLU A 40 -13.01 1.44 -3.04
C GLU A 40 -11.86 1.87 -2.13
N THR A 41 -12.18 2.59 -1.05
CA THR A 41 -11.23 2.90 0.03
C THR A 41 -11.55 2.06 1.25
N CYS A 42 -10.58 1.30 1.72
CA CYS A 42 -10.74 0.38 2.84
C CYS A 42 -9.68 0.63 3.91
N ALA A 43 -10.11 0.83 5.14
CA ALA A 43 -9.23 0.82 6.30
C ALA A 43 -9.17 -0.58 6.93
N ILE A 44 -7.97 -1.05 7.26
CA ILE A 44 -7.73 -2.25 8.07
C ILE A 44 -7.29 -1.79 9.45
N VAL A 45 -8.08 -2.09 10.46
CA VAL A 45 -7.84 -1.70 11.86
C VAL A 45 -7.69 -2.93 12.76
N GLY A 46 -7.17 -2.73 13.97
CA GLY A 46 -7.00 -3.80 14.97
C GLY A 46 -5.81 -3.52 15.89
N ALA A 47 -5.67 -4.29 16.96
CA ALA A 47 -4.59 -4.14 17.92
C ALA A 47 -3.20 -4.34 17.28
N SER A 48 -2.14 -3.82 17.93
CA SER A 48 -0.77 -4.11 17.52
C SER A 48 -0.51 -5.63 17.56
N GLY A 49 0.16 -6.16 16.54
CA GLY A 49 0.41 -7.61 16.43
C GLY A 49 -0.77 -8.44 15.93
N SER A 50 -1.92 -7.85 15.56
CA SER A 50 -3.08 -8.60 15.05
C SER A 50 -2.91 -9.16 13.62
N GLY A 51 -1.79 -8.91 12.94
CA GLY A 51 -1.50 -9.43 11.60
C GLY A 51 -1.72 -8.46 10.44
N LYS A 52 -2.10 -7.19 10.68
CA LYS A 52 -2.43 -6.21 9.64
C LYS A 52 -1.31 -5.97 8.60
N SER A 53 -0.09 -5.73 9.05
CA SER A 53 1.06 -5.51 8.15
C SER A 53 1.43 -6.79 7.39
N THR A 54 1.26 -7.96 8.01
CA THR A 54 1.42 -9.27 7.34
C THR A 54 0.38 -9.45 6.25
N LEU A 55 -0.89 -9.13 6.55
CA LEU A 55 -1.98 -9.15 5.56
C LEU A 55 -1.66 -8.23 4.37
N LEU A 56 -1.22 -7.00 4.65
CA LEU A 56 -0.86 -6.04 3.62
C LEU A 56 0.31 -6.54 2.75
N SER A 57 1.33 -7.15 3.38
CA SER A 57 2.49 -7.72 2.69
C SER A 57 2.10 -8.89 1.77
N ILE A 58 1.15 -9.74 2.20
CA ILE A 58 0.65 -10.85 1.39
C ILE A 58 -0.19 -10.31 0.22
N ILE A 59 -1.06 -9.32 0.43
CA ILE A 59 -1.83 -8.69 -0.65
C ILE A 59 -0.90 -8.05 -1.69
N ALA A 60 0.23 -7.48 -1.24
CA ALA A 60 1.27 -6.95 -2.12
C ALA A 60 2.08 -8.03 -2.85
N GLY A 61 1.96 -9.29 -2.48
CA GLY A 61 2.83 -10.37 -2.97
C GLY A 61 4.29 -10.25 -2.50
N LEU A 62 4.53 -9.57 -1.38
CA LEU A 62 5.84 -9.45 -0.73
C LEU A 62 6.11 -10.60 0.24
N ASP A 63 5.05 -11.21 0.75
CA ASP A 63 5.09 -12.43 1.56
C ASP A 63 4.08 -13.43 1.01
N THR A 64 4.24 -14.72 1.31
CA THR A 64 3.37 -15.79 0.81
C THR A 64 2.43 -16.29 1.89
N PRO A 65 1.15 -16.56 1.58
CA PRO A 65 0.23 -17.20 2.52
C PRO A 65 0.65 -18.66 2.76
N SER A 66 0.28 -19.21 3.90
CA SER A 66 0.42 -20.67 4.17
C SER A 66 -0.67 -21.48 3.46
N LYS A 67 -1.88 -20.90 3.28
CA LYS A 67 -3.02 -21.47 2.55
C LYS A 67 -3.90 -20.33 2.03
N GLY A 68 -4.79 -20.68 1.10
CA GLY A 68 -5.75 -19.75 0.51
C GLY A 68 -5.22 -19.05 -0.73
N THR A 69 -5.97 -18.08 -1.24
CA THR A 69 -5.71 -17.42 -2.52
C THR A 69 -5.81 -15.91 -2.36
N VAL A 70 -4.93 -15.19 -3.04
CA VAL A 70 -5.05 -13.73 -3.21
C VAL A 70 -5.07 -13.42 -4.69
N ARG A 71 -6.13 -12.73 -5.13
CA ARG A 71 -6.26 -12.27 -6.51
C ARG A 71 -6.12 -10.76 -6.58
N LEU A 72 -5.31 -10.32 -7.52
CA LEU A 72 -5.16 -8.91 -7.88
C LEU A 72 -5.62 -8.75 -9.34
N ARG A 73 -6.62 -7.90 -9.59
CA ARG A 73 -7.24 -7.72 -10.91
C ARG A 73 -7.73 -9.05 -11.53
N GLY A 74 -8.23 -9.96 -10.69
CA GLY A 74 -8.71 -11.28 -11.09
C GLY A 74 -7.63 -12.35 -11.28
N GLN A 75 -6.34 -11.99 -11.26
CA GLN A 75 -5.22 -12.92 -11.37
C GLN A 75 -4.77 -13.39 -9.98
N ASP A 76 -4.65 -14.70 -9.79
CA ASP A 76 -4.04 -15.29 -8.59
C ASP A 76 -2.54 -14.98 -8.59
N ILE A 77 -2.10 -14.17 -7.60
CA ILE A 77 -0.71 -13.69 -7.54
C ILE A 77 0.28 -14.76 -7.05
N PHE A 78 -0.22 -15.87 -6.48
CA PHE A 78 0.61 -16.98 -6.02
C PHE A 78 0.60 -18.20 -6.95
N ALA A 79 -0.22 -18.18 -8.01
CA ALA A 79 -0.18 -19.17 -9.08
C ALA A 79 0.93 -18.92 -10.13
N VAL A 80 1.63 -17.79 -10.01
CA VAL A 80 2.74 -17.41 -10.90
C VAL A 80 4.07 -17.44 -10.15
N ASP A 81 5.19 -17.51 -10.88
CA ASP A 81 6.53 -17.42 -10.30
C ASP A 81 6.84 -16.02 -9.74
N GLU A 82 8.00 -15.88 -9.06
CA GLU A 82 8.36 -14.61 -8.41
C GLU A 82 8.59 -13.49 -9.43
N ASP A 83 9.16 -13.76 -10.60
CA ASP A 83 9.43 -12.75 -11.62
C ASP A 83 8.12 -12.19 -12.19
N ALA A 84 7.17 -13.05 -12.52
CA ALA A 84 5.83 -12.64 -12.96
C ALA A 84 5.05 -11.92 -11.86
N ARG A 85 5.17 -12.34 -10.59
CA ARG A 85 4.57 -11.68 -9.44
C ARG A 85 5.18 -10.30 -9.20
N ALA A 86 6.50 -10.16 -9.30
CA ALA A 86 7.20 -8.88 -9.19
C ALA A 86 6.76 -7.91 -10.29
N LEU A 87 6.59 -8.39 -11.52
CA LEU A 87 6.08 -7.60 -12.64
C LEU A 87 4.64 -7.14 -12.40
N LEU A 88 3.76 -8.04 -11.97
CA LEU A 88 2.37 -7.72 -11.64
C LEU A 88 2.29 -6.67 -10.53
N ARG A 89 3.11 -6.81 -9.47
CA ARG A 89 3.25 -5.84 -8.39
C ARG A 89 3.70 -4.48 -8.91
N ALA A 90 4.77 -4.43 -9.69
CA ALA A 90 5.32 -3.19 -10.26
C ALA A 90 4.30 -2.43 -11.14
N GLN A 91 3.43 -3.16 -11.84
CA GLN A 91 2.42 -2.58 -12.73
C GLN A 91 1.12 -2.17 -12.01
N SER A 92 0.82 -2.75 -10.85
CA SER A 92 -0.52 -2.64 -10.26
C SER A 92 -0.55 -2.05 -8.86
N VAL A 93 0.56 -2.11 -8.12
CA VAL A 93 0.59 -1.77 -6.69
C VAL A 93 1.56 -0.64 -6.41
N GLY A 94 1.07 0.42 -5.76
CA GLY A 94 1.90 1.38 -5.05
C GLY A 94 1.95 1.03 -3.56
N PHE A 95 3.06 1.29 -2.90
CA PHE A 95 3.21 1.02 -1.47
C PHE A 95 3.75 2.24 -0.72
N VAL A 96 3.12 2.55 0.42
CA VAL A 96 3.54 3.61 1.34
C VAL A 96 3.74 2.99 2.72
N PHE A 97 4.95 3.12 3.27
CA PHE A 97 5.35 2.55 4.55
C PHE A 97 5.43 3.62 5.64
N GLN A 98 5.29 3.20 6.88
CA GLN A 98 5.47 4.04 8.06
C GLN A 98 6.86 4.68 8.12
N SER A 99 7.92 3.97 7.76
CA SER A 99 9.32 4.41 7.80
C SER A 99 9.83 4.96 6.47
N PHE A 100 8.92 5.44 5.60
CA PHE A 100 9.19 6.04 4.27
C PHE A 100 9.87 5.09 3.27
N GLN A 101 10.83 4.29 3.69
CA GLN A 101 11.64 3.34 2.91
C GLN A 101 12.24 3.96 1.62
N LEU A 102 12.77 5.17 1.75
CA LEU A 102 13.47 5.82 0.65
C LEU A 102 14.88 5.22 0.50
N MET A 103 15.33 5.16 -0.74
CA MET A 103 16.71 4.79 -1.07
C MET A 103 17.64 5.92 -0.64
N ALA A 104 18.45 5.69 0.41
CA ALA A 104 19.22 6.73 1.11
C ALA A 104 20.26 7.43 0.21
N ASN A 105 20.77 6.72 -0.80
CA ASN A 105 21.77 7.21 -1.75
C ASN A 105 21.17 7.82 -3.01
N TYR A 106 19.84 7.94 -3.09
CA TYR A 106 19.10 8.54 -4.19
C TYR A 106 18.47 9.85 -3.73
N SER A 107 18.51 10.87 -4.59
CA SER A 107 17.76 12.12 -4.39
C SER A 107 16.25 11.87 -4.38
N ALA A 108 15.45 12.87 -4.00
CA ALA A 108 14.00 12.81 -4.08
C ALA A 108 13.53 12.47 -5.52
N LEU A 109 14.12 13.11 -6.52
CA LEU A 109 13.80 12.85 -7.93
C LEU A 109 14.12 11.41 -8.32
N GLU A 110 15.31 10.91 -8.00
CA GLU A 110 15.72 9.53 -8.33
C GLU A 110 14.87 8.49 -7.60
N ASN A 111 14.49 8.72 -6.35
CA ASN A 111 13.56 7.85 -5.64
C ASN A 111 12.21 7.71 -6.36
N VAL A 112 11.68 8.81 -6.91
CA VAL A 112 10.41 8.81 -7.64
C VAL A 112 10.56 8.31 -9.08
N MET A 113 11.72 8.50 -9.71
CA MET A 113 12.03 7.96 -11.04
C MET A 113 12.15 6.45 -11.05
N LEU A 114 12.70 5.86 -9.99
CA LEU A 114 13.09 4.45 -9.92
C LEU A 114 12.02 3.47 -10.42
N PRO A 115 10.76 3.50 -9.95
CA PRO A 115 9.74 2.57 -10.43
C PRO A 115 9.41 2.75 -11.92
N LEU A 116 9.53 3.96 -12.45
CA LEU A 116 9.30 4.24 -13.87
C LEU A 116 10.46 3.72 -14.74
N GLU A 117 11.69 3.84 -14.27
CA GLU A 117 12.89 3.33 -14.95
C GLU A 117 12.88 1.81 -14.99
N LEU A 118 12.51 1.15 -13.88
CA LEU A 118 12.33 -0.30 -13.82
C LEU A 118 11.22 -0.78 -14.78
N ALA A 119 10.20 0.04 -15.01
CA ALA A 119 9.16 -0.22 -16.02
C ALA A 119 9.58 0.14 -17.46
N GLY A 120 10.83 0.59 -17.69
CA GLY A 120 11.35 0.97 -19.00
C GLY A 120 10.77 2.25 -19.60
N ARG A 121 10.19 3.13 -18.76
CA ARG A 121 9.56 4.38 -19.22
C ARG A 121 10.60 5.43 -19.57
N LYS A 122 10.57 5.92 -20.82
CA LYS A 122 11.48 6.97 -21.32
C LYS A 122 11.22 8.35 -20.75
N ASP A 123 10.02 8.60 -20.25
CA ASP A 123 9.57 9.88 -19.66
C ASP A 123 9.72 9.93 -18.13
N ALA A 124 10.46 8.97 -17.52
CA ALA A 124 10.59 8.80 -16.07
C ALA A 124 10.94 10.12 -15.35
N ARG A 125 11.94 10.87 -15.83
CA ARG A 125 12.36 12.14 -15.23
C ARG A 125 11.26 13.20 -15.27
N LYS A 126 10.56 13.34 -16.40
CA LYS A 126 9.47 14.30 -16.55
C LYS A 126 8.32 13.96 -15.61
N ALA A 127 7.82 12.72 -15.64
CA ALA A 127 6.72 12.27 -14.80
C ALA A 127 7.04 12.38 -13.30
N ALA A 128 8.26 12.04 -12.89
CA ALA A 128 8.72 12.17 -11.50
C ALA A 128 8.79 13.65 -11.06
N THR A 129 9.28 14.54 -11.93
CA THR A 129 9.33 15.99 -11.63
C THR A 129 7.92 16.57 -11.46
N GLU A 130 6.99 16.22 -12.33
CA GLU A 130 5.58 16.62 -12.24
C GLU A 130 4.92 16.10 -10.97
N MET A 131 5.16 14.83 -10.61
CA MET A 131 4.61 14.24 -9.39
C MET A 131 5.19 14.89 -8.13
N LEU A 132 6.50 15.18 -8.09
CA LEU A 132 7.12 15.90 -6.98
C LEU A 132 6.57 17.33 -6.84
N ALA A 133 6.26 18.01 -7.94
CA ALA A 133 5.59 19.30 -7.90
C ALA A 133 4.18 19.19 -7.28
N ARG A 134 3.42 18.15 -7.64
CA ARG A 134 2.07 17.89 -7.08
C ARG A 134 2.09 17.68 -5.56
N VAL A 135 3.13 17.03 -5.04
CA VAL A 135 3.28 16.84 -3.58
C VAL A 135 3.99 18.02 -2.90
N GLY A 136 4.24 19.13 -3.62
CA GLY A 136 4.79 20.36 -3.05
C GLY A 136 6.32 20.35 -2.86
N LEU A 137 7.06 19.52 -3.62
CA LEU A 137 8.51 19.35 -3.50
C LEU A 137 9.30 19.84 -4.72
N SER A 138 8.79 20.82 -5.49
CA SER A 138 9.47 21.36 -6.67
C SER A 138 10.88 21.89 -6.38
N SER A 139 11.12 22.44 -5.18
CA SER A 139 12.42 22.98 -4.76
C SER A 139 13.36 21.93 -4.15
N ARG A 140 12.90 20.68 -4.00
CA ARG A 140 13.59 19.59 -3.29
C ARG A 140 14.04 18.44 -4.18
N LEU A 141 13.96 18.57 -5.50
CA LEU A 141 14.25 17.48 -6.46
C LEU A 141 15.58 16.79 -6.21
N ASN A 142 16.63 17.55 -5.91
CA ASN A 142 17.99 17.05 -5.70
C ASN A 142 18.32 16.79 -4.22
N ALA A 143 17.37 16.95 -3.30
CA ALA A 143 17.58 16.71 -1.88
C ALA A 143 17.65 15.20 -1.60
N TYR A 144 18.59 14.78 -0.76
CA TYR A 144 18.72 13.39 -0.30
C TYR A 144 17.86 13.17 0.95
N PRO A 145 17.39 11.93 1.21
CA PRO A 145 16.53 11.62 2.36
C PRO A 145 17.04 12.17 3.69
N LYS A 146 18.35 12.11 3.95
CA LYS A 146 18.98 12.63 5.17
C LYS A 146 18.84 14.16 5.38
N THR A 147 18.52 14.90 4.33
CA THR A 147 18.35 16.37 4.37
C THR A 147 16.89 16.80 4.32
N LEU A 148 15.97 15.84 4.21
CA LEU A 148 14.53 16.04 4.18
C LEU A 148 13.93 15.85 5.58
N SER A 149 12.96 16.70 5.94
CA SER A 149 12.12 16.44 7.12
C SER A 149 11.30 15.16 6.95
N GLY A 150 10.76 14.59 8.05
CA GLY A 150 9.91 13.40 7.98
C GLY A 150 8.70 13.58 7.05
N GLY A 151 8.04 14.75 7.12
CA GLY A 151 6.93 15.07 6.22
C GLY A 151 7.34 15.21 4.75
N GLU A 152 8.53 15.78 4.46
CA GLU A 152 9.08 15.83 3.09
C GLU A 152 9.43 14.41 2.59
N GLN A 153 10.02 13.56 3.44
CA GLN A 153 10.30 12.16 3.09
C GLN A 153 9.02 11.39 2.78
N GLN A 154 7.96 11.59 3.55
CA GLN A 154 6.66 10.94 3.29
C GLN A 154 6.01 11.45 2.01
N ARG A 155 6.15 12.75 1.68
CA ARG A 155 5.71 13.29 0.38
C ARG A 155 6.49 12.67 -0.79
N VAL A 156 7.79 12.41 -0.65
CA VAL A 156 8.58 11.66 -1.66
C VAL A 156 8.07 10.23 -1.77
N ALA A 157 7.78 9.53 -0.65
CA ALA A 157 7.23 8.18 -0.65
C ALA A 157 5.85 8.11 -1.33
N LEU A 158 4.96 9.09 -1.07
CA LEU A 158 3.69 9.22 -1.78
C LEU A 158 3.90 9.43 -3.28
N ALA A 159 4.78 10.37 -3.65
CA ALA A 159 5.10 10.62 -5.06
C ALA A 159 5.61 9.36 -5.76
N ARG A 160 6.50 8.60 -5.13
CA ARG A 160 7.03 7.32 -5.64
C ARG A 160 5.92 6.28 -5.83
N ALA A 161 4.99 6.20 -4.88
CA ALA A 161 3.89 5.24 -4.95
C ALA A 161 2.86 5.59 -6.04
N PHE A 162 2.56 6.88 -6.23
CA PHE A 162 1.55 7.33 -7.19
C PHE A 162 2.08 7.59 -8.61
N VAL A 163 3.38 7.78 -8.81
CA VAL A 163 3.94 8.13 -10.13
C VAL A 163 3.69 7.08 -11.21
N VAL A 164 3.55 5.82 -10.82
CA VAL A 164 3.20 4.70 -11.74
C VAL A 164 1.70 4.60 -12.00
N GLN A 165 0.87 5.44 -11.37
CA GLN A 165 -0.59 5.40 -11.43
C GLN A 165 -1.14 4.00 -11.08
N PRO A 166 -0.86 3.50 -9.87
CA PRO A 166 -1.18 2.13 -9.51
C PRO A 166 -2.69 1.91 -9.46
N ALA A 167 -3.13 0.68 -9.77
CA ALA A 167 -4.53 0.29 -9.59
C ALA A 167 -4.91 0.16 -8.11
N VAL A 168 -3.93 -0.19 -7.26
CA VAL A 168 -4.07 -0.35 -5.82
C VAL A 168 -2.96 0.39 -5.10
N LEU A 169 -3.29 1.19 -4.10
CA LEU A 169 -2.35 1.74 -3.12
C LEU A 169 -2.50 1.00 -1.80
N LEU A 170 -1.41 0.44 -1.32
CA LEU A 170 -1.30 -0.18 0.00
C LEU A 170 -0.53 0.78 0.92
N ALA A 171 -1.10 1.18 2.03
CA ALA A 171 -0.49 2.10 2.97
C ALA A 171 -0.46 1.49 4.37
N ASP A 172 0.73 1.31 4.94
CA ASP A 172 0.92 0.75 6.28
C ASP A 172 1.32 1.86 7.25
N GLU A 173 0.38 2.31 8.08
CA GLU A 173 0.53 3.40 9.05
C GLU A 173 1.30 4.62 8.51
N PRO A 174 0.86 5.23 7.40
CA PRO A 174 1.66 6.19 6.63
C PRO A 174 2.02 7.47 7.39
N THR A 175 1.43 7.71 8.56
CA THR A 175 1.68 8.89 9.40
C THR A 175 2.22 8.54 10.78
N GLY A 176 2.46 7.27 11.08
CA GLY A 176 2.85 6.80 12.42
C GLY A 176 4.21 7.32 12.92
N SER A 177 5.05 7.87 12.04
CA SER A 177 6.36 8.46 12.38
C SER A 177 6.35 10.01 12.34
N LEU A 178 5.18 10.65 12.21
CA LEU A 178 5.04 12.09 12.02
C LEU A 178 4.31 12.72 13.22
N ASP A 179 4.54 14.01 13.44
CA ASP A 179 3.68 14.79 14.33
C ASP A 179 2.26 14.91 13.75
N HIS A 180 1.28 15.20 14.62
CA HIS A 180 -0.14 15.21 14.27
C HIS A 180 -0.46 16.16 13.10
N ALA A 181 0.05 17.40 13.11
CA ALA A 181 -0.27 18.39 12.09
C ALA A 181 0.31 18.00 10.71
N THR A 182 1.55 17.50 10.70
CA THR A 182 2.19 16.97 9.51
C THR A 182 1.44 15.74 9.01
N GLY A 183 1.07 14.81 9.92
CA GLY A 183 0.29 13.60 9.61
C GLY A 183 -1.03 13.93 8.91
N GLU A 184 -1.81 14.86 9.43
CA GLU A 184 -3.07 15.31 8.81
C GLU A 184 -2.86 15.88 7.40
N SER A 185 -1.81 16.68 7.20
CA SER A 185 -1.46 17.22 5.87
C SER A 185 -1.11 16.10 4.87
N ILE A 186 -0.37 15.08 5.32
CA ILE A 186 -0.01 13.91 4.50
C ILE A 186 -1.24 13.08 4.16
N MET A 187 -2.11 12.82 5.14
CA MET A 187 -3.34 12.07 4.91
C MET A 187 -4.26 12.77 3.92
N LYS A 188 -4.43 14.10 4.08
CA LYS A 188 -5.22 14.90 3.14
C LYS A 188 -4.67 14.76 1.71
N LEU A 189 -3.36 14.96 1.53
CA LEU A 189 -2.70 14.82 0.23
C LEU A 189 -2.87 13.41 -0.36
N MET A 190 -2.73 12.37 0.45
CA MET A 190 -2.89 10.98 0.01
C MET A 190 -4.32 10.71 -0.50
N PHE A 191 -5.35 11.15 0.22
CA PHE A 191 -6.74 10.99 -0.21
C PHE A 191 -7.07 11.82 -1.45
N GLU A 192 -6.53 13.04 -1.57
CA GLU A 192 -6.69 13.88 -2.77
C GLU A 192 -6.10 13.21 -4.02
N LEU A 193 -4.85 12.71 -3.92
CA LEU A 193 -4.19 11.98 -5.01
C LEU A 193 -4.93 10.68 -5.35
N ASN A 194 -5.41 9.96 -4.32
CA ASN A 194 -6.17 8.72 -4.51
C ASN A 194 -7.47 8.96 -5.27
N ALA A 195 -8.24 9.96 -4.88
CA ALA A 195 -9.50 10.32 -5.54
C ALA A 195 -9.27 10.78 -6.99
N GLU A 196 -8.26 11.63 -7.22
CA GLU A 196 -7.94 12.15 -8.55
C GLU A 196 -7.50 11.04 -9.52
N LEU A 197 -6.67 10.10 -9.06
CA LEU A 197 -6.15 9.01 -9.89
C LEU A 197 -7.09 7.80 -9.95
N GLY A 198 -8.12 7.77 -9.11
CA GLY A 198 -9.09 6.68 -9.07
C GLY A 198 -8.48 5.35 -8.62
N THR A 199 -7.51 5.41 -7.71
CA THR A 199 -6.80 4.24 -7.17
C THR A 199 -7.64 3.58 -6.07
N THR A 200 -7.65 2.26 -5.98
CA THR A 200 -8.20 1.54 -4.81
C THR A 200 -7.24 1.66 -3.65
N LEU A 201 -7.71 2.07 -2.47
CA LEU A 201 -6.86 2.28 -1.30
C LEU A 201 -7.11 1.20 -0.24
N VAL A 202 -6.03 0.57 0.23
CA VAL A 202 -6.03 -0.24 1.46
C VAL A 202 -5.09 0.42 2.46
N LEU A 203 -5.67 0.90 3.54
CA LEU A 203 -4.97 1.69 4.57
C LEU A 203 -4.97 0.94 5.90
N VAL A 204 -3.82 0.55 6.39
CA VAL A 204 -3.66 0.09 7.78
C VAL A 204 -3.47 1.32 8.66
N THR A 205 -4.29 1.43 9.69
CA THR A 205 -4.19 2.49 10.69
C THR A 205 -4.75 2.04 12.05
N HIS A 206 -4.23 2.60 13.11
CA HIS A 206 -4.80 2.48 14.46
C HIS A 206 -5.61 3.73 14.87
N ASP A 207 -5.64 4.76 14.03
CA ASP A 207 -6.39 6.00 14.26
C ASP A 207 -7.81 5.86 13.71
N PRO A 208 -8.86 5.87 14.59
CA PRO A 208 -10.24 5.74 14.17
C PRO A 208 -10.75 6.93 13.34
N ALA A 209 -10.19 8.13 13.52
CA ALA A 209 -10.56 9.29 12.72
C ALA A 209 -10.07 9.17 11.27
N ILE A 210 -8.89 8.61 11.09
CA ILE A 210 -8.35 8.28 9.76
C ILE A 210 -9.14 7.14 9.12
N ALA A 211 -9.42 6.06 9.88
CA ALA A 211 -10.20 4.91 9.39
C ALA A 211 -11.61 5.32 8.92
N ALA A 212 -12.26 6.23 9.64
CA ALA A 212 -13.60 6.75 9.30
C ALA A 212 -13.65 7.55 7.98
N ARG A 213 -12.49 7.91 7.40
CA ARG A 213 -12.42 8.57 6.07
C ARG A 213 -12.51 7.56 4.91
N CYS A 214 -12.36 6.27 5.20
CA CYS A 214 -12.53 5.20 4.20
C CYS A 214 -13.99 4.77 4.12
N GLU A 215 -14.41 4.30 2.92
CA GLU A 215 -15.76 3.82 2.67
C GLU A 215 -16.07 2.52 3.43
N ARG A 216 -15.03 1.73 3.71
CA ARG A 216 -15.15 0.46 4.42
C ARG A 216 -14.08 0.32 5.49
N ILE A 217 -14.44 -0.34 6.59
CA ILE A 217 -13.50 -0.70 7.66
C ILE A 217 -13.56 -2.22 7.85
N ILE A 218 -12.38 -2.84 7.84
CA ILE A 218 -12.17 -4.26 8.17
C ILE A 218 -11.39 -4.29 9.48
N THR A 219 -11.95 -4.92 10.49
CA THR A 219 -11.28 -5.10 11.79
C THR A 219 -10.62 -6.47 11.83
N ILE A 220 -9.32 -6.50 12.18
CA ILE A 220 -8.57 -7.74 12.39
C ILE A 220 -8.35 -7.93 13.89
N GLU A 221 -8.89 -9.01 14.43
CA GLU A 221 -8.77 -9.42 15.83
C GLU A 221 -8.19 -10.84 15.91
N ALA A 222 -7.08 -10.99 16.64
CA ALA A 222 -6.39 -12.28 16.80
C ALA A 222 -6.15 -13.05 15.49
N GLY A 223 -5.88 -12.33 14.40
CA GLY A 223 -5.60 -12.91 13.08
C GLY A 223 -6.85 -13.25 12.25
N GLU A 224 -8.04 -12.86 12.66
CA GLU A 224 -9.31 -13.11 11.95
C GLU A 224 -10.01 -11.79 11.62
N VAL A 225 -10.88 -11.81 10.59
CA VAL A 225 -11.78 -10.69 10.33
C VAL A 225 -12.89 -10.72 11.36
N ALA A 226 -13.02 -9.66 12.18
CA ALA A 226 -14.09 -9.55 13.15
C ALA A 226 -15.45 -9.56 12.45
N LYS A 227 -16.37 -10.36 12.96
CA LYS A 227 -17.77 -10.37 12.49
C LYS A 227 -18.48 -9.16 13.09
N ASN A 228 -18.90 -8.22 12.24
CA ASN A 228 -19.79 -7.12 12.63
C ASN A 228 -21.20 -7.62 12.94
#